data_fc72704bb30791583bafff4f9ea70488
#
_entry.id   fc72704bb30791583bafff4f9ea70488
#
_cell.length_a   1.000
_cell.length_b   1.000
_cell.length_c   1.000
_cell.angle_alpha   90.00
_cell.angle_beta   90.00
_cell.angle_gamma   90.00
#
_symmetry.space_group_name_H-M   'P 1'
#
loop_
_entity.id
_entity.type
_entity.pdbx_description
1 polymer ?
#
loop_
_entity_poly.entity_id
_entity_poly.type
_entity_poly.pdbx_seq_one_letter_code
_entity_poly.pdbx_strand_id
1 'polypeptide(L)'
;MKLTDTRGRFSLCAAVIVVATVVAFLITPSTRDGVALALALDVAAVCLAALTFPGIRAHHPVVARATLSLLGVVFVLVISFFLPSASDFNLATGAAMSIVLLGLSFLTGASGQISLGNSAFMGVGAFTMAIWANHHATTPIFITLLISIVAGALIGLLLGLPATRLRGPYLAGMTLAFAVAFTAILGEFSSWTGGDSGLQLPSEAKPPHWLISLFHSGASPLTTSTLWLTEISIVVAGVAFFFMANLFASRTGRAMRLIRDNDVAAELVGISLPRARVIAFVVSSAYAALGGALWTLIDNSVSPPTYSFALSVTILSLIVIGGIGTISGALIGGVIYAYSTNVISWIVNQTGLNPQGNFASQLNGIIFGGLLILTMLFAPLGIAGAVRHLWHRTRQRSQG
;
A
#
# COMPACT_ATOMS: atom_id res chain seq x y z
N MET A 1 -41.55 14.32 9.51
CA MET A 1 -40.57 15.45 9.45
C MET A 1 -39.16 14.91 9.05
N LYS A 2 -38.98 14.28 7.88
CA LYS A 2 -37.68 13.75 7.43
C LYS A 2 -37.44 13.82 5.90
N LEU A 3 -38.39 14.32 5.12
CA LEU A 3 -38.28 14.40 3.65
C LEU A 3 -37.66 15.73 3.15
N THR A 4 -37.66 16.78 3.98
CA THR A 4 -37.11 18.09 3.60
C THR A 4 -35.59 18.15 3.67
N ASP A 5 -34.96 17.28 4.48
CA ASP A 5 -33.50 17.28 4.66
C ASP A 5 -32.76 16.57 3.49
N THR A 6 -33.43 15.65 2.80
CA THR A 6 -32.85 14.94 1.64
C THR A 6 -32.78 15.82 0.38
N ARG A 7 -33.82 16.68 0.14
CA ARG A 7 -33.79 17.63 -0.99
C ARG A 7 -32.75 18.72 -0.81
N GLY A 8 -32.59 19.25 0.41
CA GLY A 8 -31.56 20.23 0.72
C GLY A 8 -30.12 19.68 0.53
N ARG A 9 -29.89 18.41 0.91
CA ARG A 9 -28.60 17.76 0.72
C ARG A 9 -28.32 17.44 -0.74
N PHE A 10 -29.34 17.08 -1.52
CA PHE A 10 -29.21 16.84 -2.96
C PHE A 10 -28.83 18.14 -3.70
N SER A 11 -29.48 19.26 -3.34
CA SER A 11 -29.14 20.58 -3.92
C SER A 11 -27.73 21.04 -3.54
N LEU A 12 -27.28 20.75 -2.32
CA LEU A 12 -25.95 21.09 -1.83
C LEU A 12 -24.86 20.26 -2.54
N CYS A 13 -25.09 18.96 -2.75
CA CYS A 13 -24.20 18.12 -3.52
C CYS A 13 -24.14 18.51 -5.00
N ALA A 14 -25.28 18.84 -5.61
CA ALA A 14 -25.32 19.36 -6.98
C ALA A 14 -24.59 20.70 -7.09
N ALA A 15 -24.74 21.59 -6.12
CA ALA A 15 -24.03 22.86 -6.07
C ALA A 15 -22.51 22.67 -5.91
N VAL A 16 -22.06 21.72 -5.08
CA VAL A 16 -20.65 21.39 -4.92
C VAL A 16 -20.05 20.83 -6.21
N ILE A 17 -20.77 19.98 -6.93
CA ILE A 17 -20.34 19.45 -8.24
C ILE A 17 -20.19 20.59 -9.23
N VAL A 18 -21.20 21.45 -9.37
CA VAL A 18 -21.17 22.59 -10.29
C VAL A 18 -20.03 23.56 -9.94
N VAL A 19 -19.84 23.86 -8.65
CA VAL A 19 -18.74 24.73 -8.21
C VAL A 19 -17.38 24.10 -8.49
N ALA A 20 -17.21 22.81 -8.24
CA ALA A 20 -15.96 22.09 -8.53
C ALA A 20 -15.64 22.11 -10.03
N THR A 21 -16.64 21.85 -10.89
CA THR A 21 -16.48 21.89 -12.35
C THR A 21 -16.15 23.29 -12.84
N VAL A 22 -16.83 24.31 -12.32
CA VAL A 22 -16.58 25.73 -12.68
C VAL A 22 -15.19 26.18 -12.22
N VAL A 23 -14.77 25.79 -11.00
CA VAL A 23 -13.44 26.12 -10.48
C VAL A 23 -12.34 25.42 -11.29
N ALA A 24 -12.53 24.15 -11.63
CA ALA A 24 -11.57 23.42 -12.48
C ALA A 24 -11.45 24.07 -13.87
N PHE A 25 -12.58 24.48 -14.47
CA PHE A 25 -12.60 25.14 -15.77
C PHE A 25 -12.00 26.58 -15.75
N LEU A 26 -12.14 27.29 -14.63
CA LEU A 26 -11.53 28.62 -14.45
C LEU A 26 -10.03 28.57 -14.22
N ILE A 27 -9.53 27.51 -13.56
CA ILE A 27 -8.09 27.35 -13.26
C ILE A 27 -7.31 26.89 -14.50
N THR A 28 -7.94 26.12 -15.41
CA THR A 28 -7.26 25.54 -16.58
C THR A 28 -8.09 25.67 -17.87
N PRO A 29 -8.24 26.89 -18.43
CA PRO A 29 -9.25 27.16 -19.46
C PRO A 29 -8.94 26.57 -20.85
N SER A 30 -7.78 25.98 -21.13
CA SER A 30 -7.43 25.59 -22.51
C SER A 30 -6.54 24.36 -22.67
N THR A 31 -6.24 23.63 -21.60
CA THR A 31 -5.37 22.45 -21.66
C THR A 31 -6.16 21.15 -21.44
N ARG A 32 -5.74 20.05 -22.13
CA ARG A 32 -6.33 18.71 -21.90
C ARG A 32 -6.24 18.27 -20.45
N ASP A 33 -5.23 18.74 -19.72
CA ASP A 33 -5.02 18.49 -18.31
C ASP A 33 -6.15 19.08 -17.45
N GLY A 34 -6.72 20.22 -17.86
CA GLY A 34 -7.88 20.82 -17.23
C GLY A 34 -9.15 19.97 -17.32
N VAL A 35 -9.34 19.26 -18.44
CA VAL A 35 -10.49 18.33 -18.60
C VAL A 35 -10.33 17.11 -17.70
N ALA A 36 -9.13 16.56 -17.60
CA ALA A 36 -8.86 15.43 -16.71
C ALA A 36 -9.05 15.80 -15.23
N LEU A 37 -8.58 16.98 -14.83
CA LEU A 37 -8.78 17.52 -13.49
C LEU A 37 -10.26 17.75 -13.19
N ALA A 38 -11.02 18.33 -14.13
CA ALA A 38 -12.47 18.54 -13.98
C ALA A 38 -13.21 17.22 -13.80
N LEU A 39 -12.93 16.21 -14.63
CA LEU A 39 -13.52 14.88 -14.51
C LEU A 39 -13.17 14.20 -13.17
N ALA A 40 -11.92 14.33 -12.70
CA ALA A 40 -11.51 13.80 -11.41
C ALA A 40 -12.25 14.47 -10.24
N LEU A 41 -12.42 15.78 -10.27
CA LEU A 41 -13.18 16.54 -9.27
C LEU A 41 -14.66 16.19 -9.30
N ASP A 42 -15.26 16.00 -10.48
CA ASP A 42 -16.66 15.59 -10.62
C ASP A 42 -16.89 14.18 -10.05
N VAL A 43 -15.99 13.22 -10.34
CA VAL A 43 -16.05 11.88 -9.75
C VAL A 43 -15.90 11.94 -8.23
N ALA A 44 -15.00 12.77 -7.72
CA ALA A 44 -14.84 12.98 -6.27
C ALA A 44 -16.11 13.55 -5.63
N ALA A 45 -16.73 14.54 -6.27
CA ALA A 45 -17.96 15.16 -5.80
C ALA A 45 -19.14 14.19 -5.81
N VAL A 46 -19.29 13.37 -6.86
CA VAL A 46 -20.31 12.30 -6.93
C VAL A 46 -20.11 11.26 -5.83
N CYS A 47 -18.87 10.84 -5.58
CA CYS A 47 -18.55 9.90 -4.52
C CYS A 47 -18.82 10.47 -3.12
N LEU A 48 -18.48 11.75 -2.88
CA LEU A 48 -18.81 12.46 -1.65
C LEU A 48 -20.32 12.56 -1.45
N ALA A 49 -21.06 12.89 -2.51
CA ALA A 49 -22.51 12.89 -2.48
C ALA A 49 -23.08 11.52 -2.10
N ALA A 50 -22.60 10.44 -2.70
CA ALA A 50 -23.02 9.08 -2.37
C ALA A 50 -22.74 8.70 -0.90
N LEU A 51 -21.63 9.15 -0.32
CA LEU A 51 -21.28 8.91 1.08
C LEU A 51 -22.13 9.71 2.08
N THR A 52 -22.66 10.87 1.67
CA THR A 52 -23.52 11.69 2.55
C THR A 52 -24.95 11.15 2.66
N PHE A 53 -25.37 10.24 1.76
CA PHE A 53 -26.68 9.59 1.85
C PHE A 53 -26.69 8.50 2.93
N PRO A 54 -27.42 8.68 4.04
CA PRO A 54 -27.45 7.73 5.15
C PRO A 54 -28.04 6.35 4.75
N GLY A 55 -28.91 6.29 3.74
CA GLY A 55 -29.48 5.05 3.22
C GLY A 55 -28.44 4.14 2.53
N ILE A 56 -27.54 4.69 1.74
CA ILE A 56 -26.49 3.92 1.04
C ILE A 56 -25.52 3.31 2.05
N ARG A 57 -25.14 4.06 3.07
CA ARG A 57 -24.22 3.61 4.11
C ARG A 57 -24.80 2.49 4.99
N ALA A 58 -26.10 2.53 5.26
CA ALA A 58 -26.77 1.54 6.09
C ALA A 58 -27.13 0.26 5.33
N HIS A 59 -27.60 0.38 4.07
CA HIS A 59 -28.11 -0.76 3.30
C HIS A 59 -27.04 -1.41 2.38
N HIS A 60 -26.03 -0.65 1.95
CA HIS A 60 -24.99 -1.13 1.02
C HIS A 60 -23.56 -0.82 1.53
N PRO A 61 -23.07 -1.51 2.56
CA PRO A 61 -21.75 -1.22 3.14
C PRO A 61 -20.59 -1.48 2.17
N VAL A 62 -20.75 -2.33 1.17
CA VAL A 62 -19.74 -2.58 0.11
C VAL A 62 -19.64 -1.37 -0.81
N VAL A 63 -20.78 -0.78 -1.22
CA VAL A 63 -20.81 0.42 -2.05
C VAL A 63 -20.16 1.60 -1.31
N ALA A 64 -20.45 1.77 -0.01
CA ALA A 64 -19.84 2.84 0.78
C ALA A 64 -18.30 2.70 0.91
N ARG A 65 -17.77 1.47 0.92
CA ARG A 65 -16.31 1.25 0.90
C ARG A 65 -15.72 1.47 -0.48
N ALA A 66 -16.42 1.05 -1.54
CA ALA A 66 -16.01 1.31 -2.92
C ALA A 66 -15.93 2.82 -3.20
N THR A 67 -16.95 3.58 -2.79
CA THR A 67 -16.94 5.03 -2.95
C THR A 67 -15.83 5.71 -2.14
N LEU A 68 -15.53 5.23 -0.93
CA LEU A 68 -14.44 5.77 -0.12
C LEU A 68 -13.06 5.48 -0.72
N SER A 69 -12.83 4.27 -1.24
CA SER A 69 -11.57 3.93 -1.91
C SER A 69 -11.40 4.70 -3.21
N LEU A 70 -12.47 4.83 -4.00
CA LEU A 70 -12.46 5.63 -5.22
C LEU A 70 -12.17 7.10 -4.96
N LEU A 71 -12.79 7.68 -3.92
CA LEU A 71 -12.48 9.03 -3.47
C LEU A 71 -11.02 9.20 -3.08
N GLY A 72 -10.46 8.24 -2.35
CA GLY A 72 -9.04 8.26 -1.99
C GLY A 72 -8.14 8.24 -3.21
N VAL A 73 -8.42 7.37 -4.18
CA VAL A 73 -7.69 7.30 -5.47
C VAL A 73 -7.77 8.60 -6.23
N VAL A 74 -8.98 9.14 -6.43
CA VAL A 74 -9.20 10.39 -7.17
C VAL A 74 -8.52 11.56 -6.46
N PHE A 75 -8.58 11.63 -5.12
CA PHE A 75 -7.91 12.66 -4.35
C PHE A 75 -6.39 12.64 -4.52
N VAL A 76 -5.78 11.45 -4.47
CA VAL A 76 -4.33 11.31 -4.65
C VAL A 76 -3.93 11.58 -6.10
N LEU A 77 -4.73 11.14 -7.09
CA LEU A 77 -4.50 11.46 -8.51
C LEU A 77 -4.58 12.97 -8.78
N VAL A 78 -5.56 13.65 -8.20
CA VAL A 78 -5.66 15.12 -8.33
C VAL A 78 -4.46 15.82 -7.71
N ILE A 79 -4.00 15.35 -6.55
CA ILE A 79 -2.80 15.90 -5.91
C ILE A 79 -1.56 15.68 -6.77
N SER A 80 -1.38 14.51 -7.40
CA SER A 80 -0.21 14.23 -8.25
C SER A 80 -0.08 15.20 -9.42
N PHE A 81 -1.19 15.68 -9.97
CA PHE A 81 -1.16 16.73 -11.02
C PHE A 81 -0.56 18.06 -10.57
N PHE A 82 -0.63 18.39 -9.28
CA PHE A 82 -0.13 19.66 -8.74
C PHE A 82 1.29 19.53 -8.16
N LEU A 83 1.84 18.32 -8.04
CA LEU A 83 3.15 18.12 -7.47
C LEU A 83 4.25 18.10 -8.54
N PRO A 84 5.49 18.48 -8.19
CA PRO A 84 6.66 18.31 -9.06
C PRO A 84 6.95 16.83 -9.33
N SER A 85 7.52 16.52 -10.50
CA SER A 85 7.82 15.13 -10.94
C SER A 85 8.67 14.31 -9.94
N ALA A 86 9.51 14.96 -9.14
CA ALA A 86 10.25 14.29 -8.05
C ALA A 86 9.34 13.73 -6.96
N SER A 87 8.15 14.32 -6.78
CA SER A 87 7.15 13.85 -5.80
C SER A 87 6.34 12.67 -6.33
N ASP A 88 6.25 12.50 -7.65
CA ASP A 88 5.53 11.40 -8.28
C ASP A 88 6.19 10.06 -7.95
N PHE A 89 7.52 10.01 -8.01
CA PHE A 89 8.29 8.81 -7.60
C PHE A 89 8.01 8.46 -6.13
N ASN A 90 7.97 9.45 -5.24
CA ASN A 90 7.69 9.24 -3.82
C ASN A 90 6.24 8.74 -3.61
N LEU A 91 5.26 9.29 -4.34
CA LEU A 91 3.87 8.85 -4.27
C LEU A 91 3.71 7.41 -4.76
N ALA A 92 4.32 7.05 -5.88
CA ALA A 92 4.31 5.69 -6.40
C ALA A 92 4.94 4.69 -5.41
N THR A 93 6.11 5.03 -4.87
CA THR A 93 6.82 4.23 -3.86
C THR A 93 5.99 4.08 -2.59
N GLY A 94 5.36 5.16 -2.13
CA GLY A 94 4.46 5.16 -0.98
C GLY A 94 3.21 4.30 -1.21
N ALA A 95 2.64 4.33 -2.40
CA ALA A 95 1.52 3.48 -2.78
C ALA A 95 1.91 1.99 -2.77
N ALA A 96 3.04 1.63 -3.39
CA ALA A 96 3.56 0.27 -3.40
C ALA A 96 3.85 -0.25 -1.98
N MET A 97 4.51 0.55 -1.15
CA MET A 97 4.79 0.20 0.24
C MET A 97 3.51 0.10 1.09
N SER A 98 2.52 0.97 0.87
CA SER A 98 1.21 0.87 1.54
C SER A 98 0.52 -0.46 1.28
N ILE A 99 0.63 -1.03 0.07
CA ILE A 99 0.09 -2.35 -0.26
C ILE A 99 0.79 -3.45 0.55
N VAL A 100 2.13 -3.42 0.64
CA VAL A 100 2.90 -4.37 1.48
C VAL A 100 2.46 -4.29 2.94
N LEU A 101 2.35 -3.08 3.46
CA LEU A 101 1.91 -2.81 4.84
C LEU A 101 0.46 -3.25 5.10
N LEU A 102 -0.43 -3.17 4.11
CA LEU A 102 -1.79 -3.71 4.22
C LEU A 102 -1.77 -5.22 4.42
N GLY A 103 -0.97 -5.95 3.64
CA GLY A 103 -0.79 -7.40 3.80
C GLY A 103 -0.28 -7.76 5.18
N LEU A 104 0.75 -7.08 5.66
CA LEU A 104 1.29 -7.28 7.00
C LEU A 104 0.30 -6.88 8.10
N SER A 105 -0.44 -5.78 7.93
CA SER A 105 -1.48 -5.33 8.85
C SER A 105 -2.58 -6.39 9.01
N PHE A 106 -2.93 -7.09 7.94
CA PHE A 106 -3.89 -8.19 8.00
C PHE A 106 -3.31 -9.40 8.76
N LEU A 107 -2.09 -9.81 8.45
CA LEU A 107 -1.43 -10.94 9.10
C LEU A 107 -1.18 -10.66 10.59
N THR A 108 -0.51 -9.56 10.90
CA THR A 108 -0.13 -9.25 12.29
C THR A 108 -1.31 -8.66 13.07
N GLY A 109 -2.05 -7.76 12.45
CA GLY A 109 -3.11 -7.02 13.13
C GLY A 109 -4.43 -7.78 13.25
N ALA A 110 -4.86 -8.52 12.23
CA ALA A 110 -6.12 -9.25 12.29
C ALA A 110 -5.95 -10.67 12.85
N SER A 111 -4.87 -11.40 12.47
CA SER A 111 -4.69 -12.79 12.90
C SER A 111 -3.70 -12.96 14.07
N GLY A 112 -3.02 -11.89 14.50
CA GLY A 112 -2.08 -11.94 15.63
C GLY A 112 -0.77 -12.66 15.32
N GLN A 113 -0.46 -12.95 14.05
CA GLN A 113 0.73 -13.68 13.64
C GLN A 113 1.85 -12.71 13.27
N ILE A 114 2.95 -12.72 14.02
CA ILE A 114 4.11 -11.88 13.71
C ILE A 114 4.93 -12.55 12.61
N SER A 115 5.20 -11.84 11.52
CA SER A 115 6.05 -12.28 10.41
C SER A 115 7.21 -11.30 10.21
N LEU A 116 8.42 -11.86 10.12
CA LEU A 116 9.66 -11.16 9.79
C LEU A 116 10.14 -11.50 8.36
N GLY A 117 9.28 -12.13 7.55
CA GLY A 117 9.59 -12.58 6.19
C GLY A 117 9.02 -11.69 5.08
N ASN A 118 8.49 -10.53 5.39
CA ASN A 118 7.77 -9.72 4.39
C ASN A 118 8.66 -9.20 3.26
N SER A 119 9.95 -8.94 3.51
CA SER A 119 10.90 -8.58 2.47
C SER A 119 11.04 -9.70 1.43
N ALA A 120 11.10 -10.97 1.87
CA ALA A 120 11.19 -12.10 0.96
C ALA A 120 9.92 -12.27 0.12
N PHE A 121 8.72 -12.14 0.72
CA PHE A 121 7.47 -12.16 -0.06
C PHE A 121 7.39 -11.00 -1.07
N MET A 122 7.85 -9.82 -0.69
CA MET A 122 7.98 -8.67 -1.57
C MET A 122 8.98 -8.97 -2.69
N GLY A 123 10.13 -9.59 -2.36
CA GLY A 123 11.15 -10.02 -3.31
C GLY A 123 10.63 -11.08 -4.30
N VAL A 124 9.83 -12.04 -3.86
CA VAL A 124 9.18 -13.02 -4.76
C VAL A 124 8.37 -12.31 -5.84
N GLY A 125 7.55 -11.33 -5.47
CA GLY A 125 6.77 -10.56 -6.44
C GLY A 125 7.65 -9.74 -7.39
N ALA A 126 8.68 -9.11 -6.84
CA ALA A 126 9.64 -8.29 -7.55
C ALA A 126 10.41 -9.07 -8.61
N PHE A 127 11.02 -10.20 -8.22
CA PHE A 127 11.75 -11.07 -9.16
C PHE A 127 10.83 -11.74 -10.16
N THR A 128 9.61 -12.14 -9.77
CA THR A 128 8.62 -12.66 -10.71
C THR A 128 8.29 -11.63 -11.78
N MET A 129 8.08 -10.37 -11.37
CA MET A 129 7.85 -9.26 -12.30
C MET A 129 9.01 -9.06 -13.26
N ALA A 130 10.24 -8.97 -12.73
CA ALA A 130 11.43 -8.73 -13.54
C ALA A 130 11.73 -9.87 -14.52
N ILE A 131 11.72 -11.11 -14.05
CA ILE A 131 11.99 -12.29 -14.88
C ILE A 131 10.93 -12.42 -15.97
N TRP A 132 9.65 -12.26 -15.63
CA TRP A 132 8.56 -12.35 -16.62
C TRP A 132 8.65 -11.24 -17.67
N ALA A 133 8.87 -10.00 -17.25
CA ALA A 133 8.98 -8.86 -18.15
C ALA A 133 10.17 -8.99 -19.12
N ASN A 134 11.31 -9.52 -18.64
CA ASN A 134 12.49 -9.76 -19.49
C ASN A 134 12.28 -10.86 -20.53
N HIS A 135 11.52 -11.91 -20.21
CA HIS A 135 11.30 -13.03 -21.14
C HIS A 135 10.08 -12.79 -22.05
N HIS A 136 9.13 -11.97 -21.66
CA HIS A 136 7.86 -11.76 -22.33
C HIS A 136 7.53 -10.25 -22.43
N ALA A 137 8.36 -9.49 -23.12
CA ALA A 137 8.25 -8.03 -23.24
C ALA A 137 6.89 -7.53 -23.81
N THR A 138 6.15 -8.39 -24.51
CA THR A 138 4.84 -8.04 -25.09
C THR A 138 3.64 -8.22 -24.13
N THR A 139 3.86 -8.80 -22.96
CA THR A 139 2.76 -9.03 -22.00
C THR A 139 2.31 -7.73 -21.36
N PRO A 140 0.98 -7.49 -21.25
CA PRO A 140 0.46 -6.34 -20.53
C PRO A 140 0.88 -6.35 -19.05
N ILE A 141 1.23 -5.21 -18.51
CA ILE A 141 1.68 -5.02 -17.11
C ILE A 141 0.70 -5.65 -16.09
N PHE A 142 -0.60 -5.55 -16.33
CA PHE A 142 -1.63 -6.10 -15.44
C PHE A 142 -1.56 -7.63 -15.33
N ILE A 143 -1.21 -8.34 -16.43
CA ILE A 143 -1.04 -9.79 -16.42
C ILE A 143 0.19 -10.15 -15.59
N THR A 144 1.29 -9.43 -15.76
CA THR A 144 2.53 -9.65 -15.00
C THR A 144 2.33 -9.39 -13.50
N LEU A 145 1.58 -8.34 -13.15
CA LEU A 145 1.18 -8.09 -11.75
C LEU A 145 0.34 -9.25 -11.19
N LEU A 146 -0.60 -9.79 -11.97
CA LEU A 146 -1.41 -10.93 -11.55
C LEU A 146 -0.56 -12.18 -11.31
N ILE A 147 0.41 -12.45 -12.20
CA ILE A 147 1.35 -13.56 -12.04
C ILE A 147 2.18 -13.39 -10.77
N SER A 148 2.63 -12.17 -10.47
CA SER A 148 3.37 -11.85 -9.24
C SER A 148 2.52 -12.09 -7.99
N ILE A 149 1.25 -11.72 -8.02
CA ILE A 149 0.29 -11.99 -6.93
C ILE A 149 0.16 -13.50 -6.70
N VAL A 150 -0.02 -14.28 -7.79
CA VAL A 150 -0.16 -15.74 -7.72
C VAL A 150 1.12 -16.38 -7.19
N ALA A 151 2.29 -15.96 -7.65
CA ALA A 151 3.57 -16.44 -7.14
C ALA A 151 3.72 -16.18 -5.64
N GLY A 152 3.42 -14.96 -5.19
CA GLY A 152 3.41 -14.62 -3.77
C GLY A 152 2.41 -15.45 -2.97
N ALA A 153 1.20 -15.66 -3.48
CA ALA A 153 0.19 -16.49 -2.85
C ALA A 153 0.62 -17.96 -2.70
N LEU A 154 1.29 -18.52 -3.72
CA LEU A 154 1.82 -19.89 -3.69
C LEU A 154 2.92 -20.05 -2.64
N ILE A 155 3.87 -19.13 -2.58
CA ILE A 155 4.92 -19.15 -1.54
C ILE A 155 4.29 -18.93 -0.16
N GLY A 156 3.31 -18.05 -0.05
CA GLY A 156 2.55 -17.88 1.19
C GLY A 156 1.77 -19.11 1.62
N LEU A 157 1.24 -19.89 0.68
CA LEU A 157 0.63 -21.17 0.97
C LEU A 157 1.66 -22.19 1.45
N LEU A 158 2.82 -22.28 0.78
CA LEU A 158 3.90 -23.18 1.13
C LEU A 158 4.40 -22.93 2.57
N LEU A 159 4.59 -21.67 2.95
CA LEU A 159 5.04 -21.30 4.29
C LEU A 159 3.89 -21.26 5.31
N GLY A 160 2.69 -20.99 4.87
CA GLY A 160 1.50 -20.99 5.71
C GLY A 160 1.14 -22.36 6.27
N LEU A 161 1.41 -23.44 5.52
CA LEU A 161 1.16 -24.79 6.00
C LEU A 161 1.96 -25.15 7.25
N PRO A 162 3.32 -25.07 7.28
CA PRO A 162 4.08 -25.30 8.51
C PRO A 162 3.81 -24.26 9.59
N ALA A 163 3.46 -23.01 9.22
CA ALA A 163 3.10 -21.96 10.16
C ALA A 163 1.89 -22.31 11.04
N THR A 164 1.00 -23.20 10.60
CA THR A 164 -0.13 -23.66 11.42
C THR A 164 0.29 -24.40 12.68
N ARG A 165 1.46 -25.03 12.67
CA ARG A 165 2.02 -25.80 13.79
C ARG A 165 2.88 -24.96 14.72
N LEU A 166 3.30 -23.78 14.29
CA LEU A 166 4.17 -22.89 15.04
C LEU A 166 3.36 -21.79 15.73
N ARG A 167 3.79 -21.38 16.92
CA ARG A 167 3.13 -20.32 17.70
C ARG A 167 4.16 -19.31 18.22
N GLY A 168 3.75 -18.05 18.29
CA GLY A 168 4.54 -16.98 18.88
C GLY A 168 5.93 -16.81 18.26
N PRO A 169 7.01 -16.82 19.06
CA PRO A 169 8.37 -16.54 18.58
C PRO A 169 8.90 -17.55 17.55
N TYR A 170 8.45 -18.80 17.58
CA TYR A 170 8.86 -19.83 16.61
C TYR A 170 8.40 -19.51 15.18
N LEU A 171 7.22 -18.92 15.06
CA LEU A 171 6.70 -18.46 13.77
C LEU A 171 7.52 -17.29 13.23
N ALA A 172 7.86 -16.33 14.08
CA ALA A 172 8.73 -15.21 13.72
C ALA A 172 10.11 -15.70 13.29
N GLY A 173 10.68 -16.69 14.02
CA GLY A 173 11.96 -17.30 13.67
C GLY A 173 11.94 -18.03 12.31
N MET A 174 10.86 -18.78 12.01
CA MET A 174 10.70 -19.44 10.72
C MET A 174 10.62 -18.44 9.56
N THR A 175 9.85 -17.37 9.72
CA THR A 175 9.72 -16.34 8.66
C THR A 175 11.00 -15.52 8.52
N LEU A 176 11.75 -15.31 9.60
CA LEU A 176 13.09 -14.72 9.57
C LEU A 176 14.07 -15.61 8.79
N ALA A 177 14.11 -16.92 9.11
CA ALA A 177 14.94 -17.88 8.40
C ALA A 177 14.63 -17.88 6.89
N PHE A 178 13.36 -17.79 6.52
CA PHE A 178 12.94 -17.64 5.12
C PHE A 178 13.47 -16.35 4.50
N ALA A 179 13.42 -15.19 5.19
CA ALA A 179 13.92 -13.92 4.67
C ALA A 179 15.45 -13.99 4.40
N VAL A 180 16.21 -14.62 5.30
CA VAL A 180 17.65 -14.79 5.14
C VAL A 180 17.98 -15.80 4.03
N ALA A 181 17.27 -16.94 4.02
CA ALA A 181 17.46 -17.96 2.99
C ALA A 181 17.10 -17.46 1.59
N PHE A 182 16.08 -16.61 1.46
CA PHE A 182 15.63 -16.07 0.19
C PHE A 182 16.73 -15.29 -0.53
N THR A 183 17.41 -14.38 0.15
CA THR A 183 18.53 -13.62 -0.45
C THR A 183 19.71 -14.52 -0.82
N ALA A 184 20.03 -15.52 0.00
CA ALA A 184 21.07 -16.49 -0.30
C ALA A 184 20.73 -17.37 -1.52
N ILE A 185 19.50 -17.87 -1.60
CA ILE A 185 19.01 -18.64 -2.74
C ILE A 185 19.08 -17.83 -4.04
N LEU A 186 18.64 -16.56 -4.00
CA LEU A 186 18.73 -15.70 -5.18
C LEU A 186 20.17 -15.46 -5.65
N GLY A 187 21.12 -15.38 -4.73
CA GLY A 187 22.55 -15.26 -5.03
C GLY A 187 23.10 -16.47 -5.79
N GLU A 188 22.70 -17.70 -5.39
CA GLU A 188 23.10 -18.95 -6.06
C GLU A 188 22.53 -19.06 -7.50
N PHE A 189 21.32 -18.59 -7.73
CA PHE A 189 20.68 -18.57 -9.03
C PHE A 189 21.02 -17.32 -9.86
N SER A 190 22.28 -16.87 -9.82
CA SER A 190 22.75 -15.63 -10.47
C SER A 190 22.44 -15.56 -11.98
N SER A 191 22.39 -16.69 -12.68
CA SER A 191 22.01 -16.75 -14.10
C SER A 191 20.57 -16.28 -14.39
N TRP A 192 19.66 -16.40 -13.41
CA TRP A 192 18.25 -16.01 -13.52
C TRP A 192 17.94 -14.68 -12.84
N THR A 193 18.70 -14.36 -11.81
CA THR A 193 18.47 -13.19 -10.95
C THR A 193 19.40 -12.02 -11.27
N GLY A 194 20.39 -12.22 -12.15
CA GLY A 194 21.44 -11.23 -12.40
C GLY A 194 22.48 -11.12 -11.27
N GLY A 195 22.45 -12.02 -10.28
CA GLY A 195 23.33 -12.01 -9.12
C GLY A 195 23.19 -10.72 -8.28
N ASP A 196 24.28 -10.27 -7.67
CA ASP A 196 24.28 -9.05 -6.85
C ASP A 196 23.97 -7.77 -7.65
N SER A 197 24.26 -7.76 -8.95
CA SER A 197 23.91 -6.64 -9.84
C SER A 197 22.43 -6.54 -10.13
N GLY A 198 21.69 -7.64 -9.96
CA GLY A 198 20.26 -7.72 -10.18
C GLY A 198 19.85 -7.71 -11.64
N LEU A 199 18.55 -7.57 -11.88
CA LEU A 199 17.94 -7.46 -13.19
C LEU A 199 17.41 -6.04 -13.39
N GLN A 200 17.63 -5.51 -14.59
CA GLN A 200 16.95 -4.29 -15.02
C GLN A 200 15.72 -4.69 -15.84
N LEU A 201 14.64 -3.96 -15.69
CA LEU A 201 13.48 -4.15 -16.54
C LEU A 201 13.76 -3.58 -17.93
N PRO A 202 13.27 -4.23 -19.01
CA PRO A 202 13.29 -3.59 -20.31
C PRO A 202 12.52 -2.28 -20.23
N SER A 203 13.05 -1.20 -20.81
CA SER A 203 12.53 0.17 -20.72
C SER A 203 11.10 0.38 -21.29
N GLU A 204 10.33 -0.67 -21.47
CA GLU A 204 9.08 -0.71 -22.22
C GLU A 204 7.81 -0.69 -21.36
N ALA A 205 7.91 -0.26 -20.10
CA ALA A 205 6.70 0.13 -19.35
C ALA A 205 6.08 1.42 -19.91
N LYS A 206 6.01 1.50 -21.27
CA LYS A 206 5.43 2.65 -21.97
C LYS A 206 3.92 2.66 -21.79
N PRO A 207 3.34 3.83 -21.50
CA PRO A 207 1.89 3.95 -21.49
C PRO A 207 1.32 3.58 -22.88
N PRO A 208 0.10 3.00 -22.95
CA PRO A 208 -0.56 2.74 -24.21
C PRO A 208 -0.75 4.04 -25.01
N HIS A 209 -0.57 3.99 -26.34
CA HIS A 209 -0.64 5.17 -27.19
C HIS A 209 -1.94 5.98 -27.07
N TRP A 210 -3.07 5.32 -26.80
CA TRP A 210 -4.36 5.98 -26.60
C TRP A 210 -4.39 6.84 -25.32
N LEU A 211 -3.64 6.44 -24.29
CA LEU A 211 -3.56 7.17 -23.02
C LEU A 211 -2.64 8.37 -23.15
N ILE A 212 -1.52 8.24 -23.87
CA ILE A 212 -0.59 9.34 -24.17
C ILE A 212 -1.35 10.45 -24.90
N SER A 213 -2.18 10.09 -25.87
CA SER A 213 -2.95 11.06 -26.65
C SER A 213 -4.04 11.77 -25.83
N LEU A 214 -4.55 11.14 -24.77
CA LEU A 214 -5.60 11.70 -23.90
C LEU A 214 -5.04 12.64 -22.82
N PHE A 215 -3.94 12.29 -22.19
CA PHE A 215 -3.47 12.93 -20.95
C PHE A 215 -2.13 13.67 -21.07
N HIS A 216 -1.27 13.32 -22.05
CA HIS A 216 0.14 13.74 -22.03
C HIS A 216 0.62 14.40 -23.34
N SER A 217 -0.20 15.13 -24.04
CA SER A 217 0.10 15.67 -25.37
C SER A 217 1.21 16.74 -25.43
N GLY A 218 1.94 17.00 -24.37
CA GLY A 218 3.01 18.01 -24.32
C GLY A 218 4.20 17.65 -23.41
N ALA A 219 4.17 16.50 -22.73
CA ALA A 219 5.21 16.13 -21.80
C ALA A 219 6.38 15.37 -22.48
N SER A 220 7.58 15.44 -21.91
CA SER A 220 8.71 14.65 -22.39
C SER A 220 8.46 13.14 -22.18
N PRO A 221 9.05 12.25 -23.00
CA PRO A 221 8.85 10.80 -22.84
C PRO A 221 9.19 10.25 -21.45
N LEU A 222 10.18 10.84 -20.78
CA LEU A 222 10.59 10.45 -19.42
C LEU A 222 9.56 10.86 -18.37
N THR A 223 9.03 12.07 -18.45
CA THR A 223 7.98 12.55 -17.52
C THR A 223 6.68 11.78 -17.73
N THR A 224 6.36 11.42 -18.95
CA THR A 224 5.17 10.62 -19.30
C THR A 224 5.25 9.21 -18.72
N SER A 225 6.42 8.55 -18.72
CA SER A 225 6.58 7.21 -18.15
C SER A 225 6.49 7.21 -16.62
N THR A 226 7.10 8.18 -15.94
CA THR A 226 7.00 8.32 -14.47
C THR A 226 5.60 8.63 -13.99
N LEU A 227 4.89 9.54 -14.64
CA LEU A 227 3.49 9.84 -14.33
C LEU A 227 2.60 8.62 -14.49
N TRP A 228 2.76 7.89 -15.59
CA TRP A 228 2.02 6.65 -15.86
C TRP A 228 2.22 5.58 -14.78
N LEU A 229 3.46 5.36 -14.35
CA LEU A 229 3.78 4.41 -13.29
C LEU A 229 3.18 4.86 -11.94
N THR A 230 3.16 6.15 -11.68
CA THR A 230 2.52 6.71 -10.48
C THR A 230 1.02 6.51 -10.51
N GLU A 231 0.36 6.80 -11.62
CA GLU A 231 -1.09 6.62 -11.79
C GLU A 231 -1.49 5.15 -11.63
N ILE A 232 -0.78 4.21 -12.27
CA ILE A 232 -1.01 2.76 -12.08
C ILE A 232 -0.86 2.38 -10.63
N SER A 233 0.21 2.82 -9.97
CA SER A 233 0.50 2.47 -8.58
C SER A 233 -0.60 2.95 -7.65
N ILE A 234 -1.13 4.15 -7.85
CA ILE A 234 -2.24 4.72 -7.08
C ILE A 234 -3.53 3.94 -7.34
N VAL A 235 -3.85 3.62 -8.59
CA VAL A 235 -5.05 2.84 -8.95
C VAL A 235 -4.99 1.44 -8.35
N VAL A 236 -3.86 0.75 -8.51
CA VAL A 236 -3.66 -0.61 -7.94
C VAL A 236 -3.73 -0.56 -6.41
N ALA A 237 -3.14 0.45 -5.77
CA ALA A 237 -3.26 0.64 -4.33
C ALA A 237 -4.72 0.85 -3.92
N GLY A 238 -5.47 1.69 -4.61
CA GLY A 238 -6.90 1.90 -4.34
C GLY A 238 -7.73 0.63 -4.44
N VAL A 239 -7.49 -0.19 -5.46
CA VAL A 239 -8.10 -1.51 -5.63
C VAL A 239 -7.71 -2.44 -4.48
N ALA A 240 -6.43 -2.50 -4.12
CA ALA A 240 -5.91 -3.28 -3.00
C ALA A 240 -6.56 -2.85 -1.67
N PHE A 241 -6.66 -1.54 -1.41
CA PHE A 241 -7.34 -0.98 -0.24
C PHE A 241 -8.81 -1.38 -0.19
N PHE A 242 -9.52 -1.32 -1.31
CA PHE A 242 -10.92 -1.73 -1.40
C PHE A 242 -11.10 -3.22 -1.05
N PHE A 243 -10.31 -4.10 -1.66
CA PHE A 243 -10.38 -5.54 -1.36
C PHE A 243 -10.03 -5.83 0.11
N MET A 244 -9.00 -5.20 0.64
CA MET A 244 -8.61 -5.36 2.03
C MET A 244 -9.68 -4.86 3.00
N ALA A 245 -10.31 -3.72 2.73
CA ALA A 245 -11.41 -3.18 3.55
C ALA A 245 -12.61 -4.14 3.58
N ASN A 246 -12.94 -4.77 2.45
CA ASN A 246 -13.98 -5.78 2.39
C ASN A 246 -13.57 -7.06 3.13
N LEU A 247 -12.31 -7.47 3.01
CA LEU A 247 -11.78 -8.64 3.71
C LEU A 247 -11.81 -8.45 5.24
N PHE A 248 -11.37 -7.31 5.75
CA PHE A 248 -11.47 -6.98 7.18
C PHE A 248 -12.93 -7.01 7.70
N ALA A 249 -13.89 -6.62 6.87
CA ALA A 249 -15.31 -6.62 7.23
C ALA A 249 -16.02 -7.95 6.97
N SER A 250 -15.38 -8.89 6.28
CA SER A 250 -15.92 -10.22 5.94
C SER A 250 -16.03 -11.15 7.15
N ARG A 251 -16.64 -12.32 6.94
CA ARG A 251 -16.66 -13.38 7.94
C ARG A 251 -15.25 -13.84 8.32
N THR A 252 -14.38 -13.96 7.34
CA THR A 252 -12.96 -14.33 7.53
C THR A 252 -12.22 -13.31 8.39
N GLY A 253 -12.35 -12.02 8.13
CA GLY A 253 -11.70 -10.97 8.93
C GLY A 253 -12.22 -10.92 10.38
N ARG A 254 -13.51 -11.22 10.61
CA ARG A 254 -14.05 -11.34 11.98
C ARG A 254 -13.54 -12.58 12.69
N ALA A 255 -13.50 -13.71 12.01
CA ALA A 255 -12.95 -14.96 12.55
C ALA A 255 -11.47 -14.80 12.97
N MET A 256 -10.66 -14.13 12.15
CA MET A 256 -9.26 -13.88 12.49
C MET A 256 -9.07 -13.01 13.72
N ARG A 257 -9.88 -11.95 13.88
CA ARG A 257 -9.84 -11.13 15.10
C ARG A 257 -10.21 -11.93 16.35
N LEU A 258 -11.19 -12.80 16.24
CA LEU A 258 -11.55 -13.68 17.35
C LEU A 258 -10.40 -14.64 17.72
N ILE A 259 -9.73 -15.21 16.71
CA ILE A 259 -8.53 -16.05 16.92
C ILE A 259 -7.43 -15.26 17.62
N ARG A 260 -7.16 -14.01 17.17
CA ARG A 260 -6.15 -13.17 17.80
C ARG A 260 -6.46 -12.88 19.27
N ASP A 261 -7.73 -12.62 19.58
CA ASP A 261 -8.14 -12.26 20.92
C ASP A 261 -8.21 -13.49 21.84
N ASN A 262 -8.67 -14.65 21.35
CA ASN A 262 -8.69 -15.92 22.09
C ASN A 262 -8.82 -17.12 21.17
N ASP A 263 -7.74 -17.91 20.99
CA ASP A 263 -7.67 -19.12 20.18
C ASP A 263 -8.71 -20.19 20.63
N VAL A 264 -8.84 -20.39 21.95
CA VAL A 264 -9.74 -21.42 22.52
C VAL A 264 -11.21 -21.05 22.28
N ALA A 265 -11.57 -19.79 22.49
CA ALA A 265 -12.93 -19.32 22.23
C ALA A 265 -13.28 -19.44 20.73
N ALA A 266 -12.35 -19.20 19.83
CA ALA A 266 -12.54 -19.36 18.40
C ALA A 266 -12.82 -20.83 18.00
N GLU A 267 -12.10 -21.78 18.61
CA GLU A 267 -12.32 -23.22 18.38
C GLU A 267 -13.71 -23.67 18.87
N LEU A 268 -14.15 -23.18 20.03
CA LEU A 268 -15.44 -23.52 20.61
C LEU A 268 -16.62 -23.08 19.73
N VAL A 269 -16.48 -21.99 18.98
CA VAL A 269 -17.50 -21.53 18.01
C VAL A 269 -17.30 -22.13 16.61
N GLY A 270 -16.46 -23.17 16.46
CA GLY A 270 -16.28 -23.93 15.23
C GLY A 270 -15.35 -23.28 14.19
N ILE A 271 -14.51 -22.32 14.57
CA ILE A 271 -13.54 -21.72 13.66
C ILE A 271 -12.30 -22.60 13.57
N SER A 272 -11.93 -23.05 12.36
CA SER A 272 -10.72 -23.82 12.14
C SER A 272 -9.47 -22.93 12.14
N LEU A 273 -8.68 -22.96 13.22
CA LEU A 273 -7.45 -22.16 13.37
C LEU A 273 -6.44 -22.39 12.23
N PRO A 274 -6.13 -23.64 11.82
CA PRO A 274 -5.15 -23.87 10.76
C PRO A 274 -5.54 -23.21 9.44
N ARG A 275 -6.83 -23.34 9.02
CA ARG A 275 -7.30 -22.74 7.78
C ARG A 275 -7.22 -21.22 7.83
N ALA A 276 -7.63 -20.59 8.93
CA ALA A 276 -7.58 -19.16 9.10
C ALA A 276 -6.13 -18.65 9.04
N ARG A 277 -5.19 -19.33 9.70
CA ARG A 277 -3.77 -18.96 9.69
C ARG A 277 -3.16 -19.04 8.29
N VAL A 278 -3.44 -20.11 7.53
CA VAL A 278 -2.98 -20.26 6.15
C VAL A 278 -3.54 -19.15 5.27
N ILE A 279 -4.84 -18.84 5.37
CA ILE A 279 -5.46 -17.75 4.60
C ILE A 279 -4.79 -16.42 4.90
N ALA A 280 -4.47 -16.14 6.18
CA ALA A 280 -3.78 -14.91 6.56
C ALA A 280 -2.40 -14.80 5.90
N PHE A 281 -1.63 -15.90 5.88
CA PHE A 281 -0.34 -15.96 5.19
C PHE A 281 -0.47 -15.74 3.69
N VAL A 282 -1.37 -16.47 3.02
CA VAL A 282 -1.60 -16.35 1.57
C VAL A 282 -1.99 -14.93 1.17
N VAL A 283 -2.89 -14.31 1.92
CA VAL A 283 -3.30 -12.92 1.63
C VAL A 283 -2.12 -11.97 1.86
N SER A 284 -1.42 -12.09 2.99
CA SER A 284 -0.29 -11.20 3.31
C SER A 284 0.81 -11.29 2.27
N SER A 285 1.20 -12.50 1.88
CA SER A 285 2.24 -12.73 0.87
C SER A 285 1.83 -12.28 -0.53
N ALA A 286 0.57 -12.46 -0.91
CA ALA A 286 0.03 -11.95 -2.18
C ALA A 286 0.09 -10.42 -2.26
N TYR A 287 -0.25 -9.73 -1.15
CA TYR A 287 -0.14 -8.26 -1.05
C TYR A 287 1.32 -7.81 -1.03
N ALA A 288 2.19 -8.49 -0.33
CA ALA A 288 3.62 -8.18 -0.32
C ALA A 288 4.24 -8.35 -1.72
N ALA A 289 3.88 -9.42 -2.42
CA ALA A 289 4.33 -9.66 -3.79
C ALA A 289 3.81 -8.62 -4.78
N LEU A 290 2.54 -8.21 -4.65
CA LEU A 290 1.97 -7.12 -5.46
C LEU A 290 2.73 -5.82 -5.25
N GLY A 291 2.99 -5.44 -3.99
CA GLY A 291 3.76 -4.24 -3.68
C GLY A 291 5.21 -4.32 -4.17
N GLY A 292 5.84 -5.51 -4.09
CA GLY A 292 7.18 -5.77 -4.64
C GLY A 292 7.24 -5.65 -6.15
N ALA A 293 6.26 -6.19 -6.86
CA ALA A 293 6.15 -6.07 -8.31
C ALA A 293 5.99 -4.61 -8.76
N LEU A 294 5.14 -3.83 -8.07
CA LEU A 294 4.99 -2.39 -8.32
C LEU A 294 6.28 -1.62 -8.03
N TRP A 295 6.95 -1.95 -6.92
CA TRP A 295 8.24 -1.33 -6.59
C TRP A 295 9.26 -1.54 -7.70
N THR A 296 9.38 -2.77 -8.21
CA THR A 296 10.29 -3.09 -9.32
C THR A 296 9.96 -2.32 -10.59
N LEU A 297 8.68 -2.10 -10.89
CA LEU A 297 8.25 -1.24 -12.01
C LEU A 297 8.67 0.23 -11.82
N ILE A 298 8.58 0.75 -10.60
CA ILE A 298 8.91 2.14 -10.28
C ILE A 298 10.43 2.37 -10.34
N ASP A 299 11.18 1.42 -9.77
CA ASP A 299 12.66 1.51 -9.66
C ASP A 299 13.38 1.02 -10.94
N ASN A 300 12.65 0.38 -11.86
CA ASN A 300 13.18 -0.26 -13.09
C ASN A 300 14.29 -1.27 -12.83
N SER A 301 14.51 -1.67 -11.61
CA SER A 301 15.55 -2.60 -11.21
C SER A 301 15.13 -3.49 -10.04
N VAL A 302 15.72 -4.66 -9.95
CA VAL A 302 15.57 -5.57 -8.82
C VAL A 302 16.89 -6.25 -8.52
N SER A 303 17.32 -6.18 -7.24
CA SER A 303 18.54 -6.86 -6.80
C SER A 303 18.31 -7.62 -5.49
N PRO A 304 18.97 -8.78 -5.28
CA PRO A 304 18.78 -9.59 -4.08
C PRO A 304 19.06 -8.86 -2.77
N PRO A 305 20.12 -8.03 -2.64
CA PRO A 305 20.40 -7.30 -1.40
C PRO A 305 19.29 -6.36 -0.94
N THR A 306 18.49 -5.83 -1.87
CA THR A 306 17.36 -4.93 -1.55
C THR A 306 16.33 -5.61 -0.65
N TYR A 307 16.07 -6.91 -0.85
CA TYR A 307 15.06 -7.68 -0.12
C TYR A 307 15.61 -8.39 1.11
N SER A 308 16.65 -7.83 1.71
CA SER A 308 17.28 -8.35 2.91
C SER A 308 16.37 -8.31 4.14
N PHE A 309 16.79 -8.99 5.22
CA PHE A 309 16.10 -8.94 6.50
C PHE A 309 15.90 -7.52 7.04
N ALA A 310 16.83 -6.60 6.77
CA ALA A 310 16.71 -5.21 7.19
C ALA A 310 15.42 -4.54 6.64
N LEU A 311 15.05 -4.83 5.40
CA LEU A 311 13.79 -4.36 4.84
C LEU A 311 12.57 -4.95 5.58
N SER A 312 12.60 -6.23 6.01
CA SER A 312 11.52 -6.81 6.81
C SER A 312 11.32 -6.09 8.14
N VAL A 313 12.42 -5.71 8.82
CA VAL A 313 12.36 -4.94 10.06
C VAL A 313 11.81 -3.54 9.79
N THR A 314 12.23 -2.91 8.70
CA THR A 314 11.69 -1.60 8.28
C THR A 314 10.18 -1.67 8.04
N ILE A 315 9.69 -2.66 7.28
CA ILE A 315 8.26 -2.87 7.01
C ILE A 315 7.49 -3.08 8.32
N LEU A 316 8.03 -3.91 9.25
CA LEU A 316 7.41 -4.11 10.55
C LEU A 316 7.39 -2.81 11.37
N SER A 317 8.47 -2.04 11.36
CA SER A 317 8.54 -0.75 12.05
C SER A 317 7.50 0.23 11.52
N LEU A 318 7.35 0.32 10.21
CA LEU A 318 6.40 1.21 9.56
C LEU A 318 4.94 0.89 9.91
N ILE A 319 4.56 -0.41 9.98
CA ILE A 319 3.19 -0.76 10.35
C ILE A 319 2.93 -0.56 11.84
N VAL A 320 3.93 -0.72 12.71
CA VAL A 320 3.83 -0.40 14.14
C VAL A 320 3.64 1.10 14.32
N ILE A 321 4.46 1.93 13.66
CA ILE A 321 4.37 3.39 13.70
C ILE A 321 3.03 3.87 13.15
N GLY A 322 2.61 3.32 12.01
CA GLY A 322 1.33 3.66 11.38
C GLY A 322 0.12 3.22 12.20
N GLY A 323 0.19 2.06 12.84
CA GLY A 323 -0.87 1.46 13.66
C GLY A 323 -1.30 0.08 13.19
N ILE A 324 -0.87 -0.95 13.92
CA ILE A 324 -1.12 -2.36 13.59
C ILE A 324 -2.62 -2.66 13.51
N GLY A 325 -3.03 -3.44 12.51
CA GLY A 325 -4.42 -3.90 12.36
C GLY A 325 -5.39 -2.83 11.84
N THR A 326 -4.87 -1.71 11.34
CA THR A 326 -5.68 -0.65 10.76
C THR A 326 -5.30 -0.40 9.30
N ILE A 327 -6.29 -0.14 8.46
CA ILE A 327 -6.09 0.20 7.05
C ILE A 327 -5.41 1.57 6.92
N SER A 328 -5.81 2.54 7.75
CA SER A 328 -5.20 3.87 7.80
C SER A 328 -3.74 3.82 8.25
N GLY A 329 -3.39 2.89 9.14
CA GLY A 329 -2.01 2.70 9.58
C GLY A 329 -1.08 2.27 8.45
N ALA A 330 -1.53 1.38 7.56
CA ALA A 330 -0.78 0.97 6.39
C ALA A 330 -0.52 2.15 5.42
N LEU A 331 -1.52 3.02 5.24
CA LEU A 331 -1.38 4.22 4.41
C LEU A 331 -0.39 5.22 5.02
N ILE A 332 -0.51 5.49 6.32
CA ILE A 332 0.41 6.38 7.05
C ILE A 332 1.85 5.83 6.98
N GLY A 333 2.04 4.52 7.20
CA GLY A 333 3.34 3.88 7.10
C GLY A 333 3.95 4.00 5.69
N GLY A 334 3.14 3.84 4.64
CA GLY A 334 3.57 4.02 3.25
C GLY A 334 4.02 5.45 2.95
N VAL A 335 3.27 6.45 3.43
CA VAL A 335 3.65 7.86 3.32
C VAL A 335 4.95 8.16 4.08
N ILE A 336 5.09 7.66 5.30
CA ILE A 336 6.33 7.81 6.07
C ILE A 336 7.51 7.23 5.31
N TYR A 337 7.35 6.04 4.71
CA TYR A 337 8.41 5.41 3.92
C TYR A 337 8.78 6.26 2.69
N ALA A 338 7.79 6.73 1.94
CA ALA A 338 7.98 7.53 0.73
C ALA A 338 8.85 8.77 0.97
N TYR A 339 8.62 9.45 2.08
CA TYR A 339 9.35 10.68 2.40
C TYR A 339 10.58 10.47 3.28
N SER A 340 10.81 9.26 3.79
CA SER A 340 11.96 8.96 4.65
C SER A 340 13.29 9.24 3.99
N THR A 341 13.44 8.90 2.71
CA THR A 341 14.66 9.14 1.93
C THR A 341 14.97 10.64 1.82
N ASN A 342 13.96 11.46 1.61
CA ASN A 342 14.10 12.91 1.52
C ASN A 342 14.53 13.51 2.87
N VAL A 343 13.93 13.03 3.97
CA VAL A 343 14.30 13.46 5.32
C VAL A 343 15.74 13.08 5.66
N ILE A 344 16.15 11.86 5.31
CA ILE A 344 17.50 11.37 5.54
C ILE A 344 18.51 12.15 4.72
N SER A 345 18.23 12.40 3.43
CA SER A 345 19.09 13.21 2.56
C SER A 345 19.24 14.63 3.12
N TRP A 346 18.17 15.21 3.63
CA TRP A 346 18.21 16.52 4.28
C TRP A 346 19.10 16.50 5.54
N ILE A 347 18.96 15.49 6.40
CA ILE A 347 19.80 15.33 7.61
C ILE A 347 21.28 15.19 7.22
N VAL A 348 21.58 14.32 6.24
CA VAL A 348 22.97 14.11 5.76
C VAL A 348 23.59 15.40 5.23
N ASN A 349 22.83 16.17 4.45
CA ASN A 349 23.30 17.45 3.91
C ASN A 349 23.53 18.49 5.00
N GLN A 350 22.70 18.53 6.05
CA GLN A 350 22.87 19.48 7.17
C GLN A 350 24.04 19.10 8.10
N THR A 351 24.31 17.82 8.27
CA THR A 351 25.34 17.33 9.17
C THR A 351 26.74 17.27 8.52
N GLY A 352 26.83 17.53 7.21
CA GLY A 352 28.10 17.46 6.47
C GLY A 352 28.65 16.02 6.36
N LEU A 353 27.87 15.01 6.65
CA LEU A 353 28.24 13.60 6.51
C LEU A 353 28.42 13.28 5.02
N ASN A 354 29.43 12.45 4.70
CA ASN A 354 29.64 12.03 3.33
C ASN A 354 28.42 11.19 2.84
N PRO A 355 27.67 11.63 1.83
CA PRO A 355 26.48 10.93 1.34
C PRO A 355 26.77 9.51 0.82
N GLN A 356 28.00 9.24 0.39
CA GLN A 356 28.45 7.93 -0.10
C GLN A 356 29.12 7.07 0.97
N GLY A 357 29.19 7.54 2.22
CA GLY A 357 29.77 6.79 3.32
C GLY A 357 28.89 5.66 3.81
N ASN A 358 29.49 4.57 4.30
CA ASN A 358 28.79 3.42 4.89
C ASN A 358 27.81 3.83 6.00
N PHE A 359 28.07 4.91 6.71
CA PHE A 359 27.19 5.41 7.76
C PHE A 359 25.88 5.99 7.19
N ALA A 360 25.96 6.76 6.10
CA ALA A 360 24.79 7.34 5.45
C ALA A 360 23.83 6.26 4.91
N SER A 361 24.37 5.17 4.36
CA SER A 361 23.54 4.04 3.87
C SER A 361 22.82 3.27 4.98
N GLN A 362 23.37 3.26 6.19
CA GLN A 362 22.78 2.59 7.35
C GLN A 362 21.83 3.48 8.18
N LEU A 363 21.82 4.79 7.93
CA LEU A 363 20.96 5.75 8.64
C LEU A 363 19.47 5.37 8.57
N ASN A 364 19.02 4.82 7.47
CA ASN A 364 17.63 4.31 7.34
C ASN A 364 17.29 3.30 8.46
N GLY A 365 18.12 2.30 8.66
CA GLY A 365 17.90 1.28 9.70
C GLY A 365 17.92 1.87 11.11
N ILE A 366 18.83 2.79 11.39
CA ILE A 366 18.97 3.46 12.69
C ILE A 366 17.75 4.33 12.98
N ILE A 367 17.30 5.12 12.01
CA ILE A 367 16.15 6.02 12.15
C ILE A 367 14.87 5.20 12.35
N PHE A 368 14.62 4.19 11.53
CA PHE A 368 13.43 3.35 11.68
C PHE A 368 13.45 2.52 12.97
N GLY A 369 14.61 2.00 13.37
CA GLY A 369 14.77 1.33 14.66
C GLY A 369 14.52 2.26 15.85
N GLY A 370 15.06 3.47 15.82
CA GLY A 370 14.82 4.51 16.82
C GLY A 370 13.35 4.94 16.89
N LEU A 371 12.72 5.19 15.73
CA LEU A 371 11.30 5.50 15.64
C LEU A 371 10.42 4.37 16.17
N LEU A 372 10.77 3.12 15.91
CA LEU A 372 10.07 1.95 16.45
C LEU A 372 10.08 1.97 17.99
N ILE A 373 11.27 2.15 18.59
CA ILE A 373 11.41 2.21 20.05
C ILE A 373 10.59 3.36 20.62
N LEU A 374 10.70 4.55 20.04
CA LEU A 374 9.93 5.72 20.47
C LEU A 374 8.42 5.49 20.35
N THR A 375 7.97 4.89 19.26
CA THR A 375 6.54 4.61 19.05
C THR A 375 6.02 3.58 20.05
N MET A 376 6.79 2.53 20.34
CA MET A 376 6.40 1.55 21.36
C MET A 376 6.32 2.14 22.77
N LEU A 377 7.20 3.11 23.08
CA LEU A 377 7.20 3.78 24.39
C LEU A 377 6.04 4.80 24.54
N PHE A 378 5.80 5.63 23.51
CA PHE A 378 4.90 6.77 23.62
C PHE A 378 3.53 6.57 22.97
N ALA A 379 3.44 5.74 21.95
CA ALA A 379 2.21 5.50 21.19
C ALA A 379 2.02 4.02 20.83
N PRO A 380 1.77 3.13 21.80
CA PRO A 380 1.69 1.68 21.58
C PRO A 380 0.59 1.26 20.58
N LEU A 381 -0.38 2.13 20.30
CA LEU A 381 -1.42 1.94 19.29
C LEU A 381 -1.04 2.54 17.92
N GLY A 382 0.16 3.09 17.79
CA GLY A 382 0.61 3.79 16.60
C GLY A 382 -0.11 5.13 16.37
N ILE A 383 0.29 5.84 15.30
CA ILE A 383 -0.27 7.17 14.97
C ILE A 383 -1.78 7.08 14.69
N ALA A 384 -2.24 6.07 13.95
CA ALA A 384 -3.66 5.89 13.66
C ALA A 384 -4.50 5.65 14.93
N GLY A 385 -3.95 4.94 15.92
CA GLY A 385 -4.60 4.73 17.21
C GLY A 385 -4.66 6.01 18.05
N ALA A 386 -3.57 6.75 18.10
CA ALA A 386 -3.49 8.02 18.81
C ALA A 386 -4.50 9.05 18.27
N VAL A 387 -4.57 9.21 16.95
CA VAL A 387 -5.54 10.11 16.30
C VAL A 387 -6.99 9.70 16.61
N ARG A 388 -7.29 8.40 16.56
CA ARG A 388 -8.64 7.90 16.90
C ARG A 388 -9.00 8.20 18.35
N HIS A 389 -8.07 8.02 19.28
CA HIS A 389 -8.29 8.29 20.71
C HIS A 389 -8.53 9.78 20.99
N LEU A 390 -7.76 10.66 20.33
CA LEU A 390 -7.95 12.11 20.41
C LEU A 390 -9.33 12.52 19.87
N TRP A 391 -9.72 11.97 18.73
CA TRP A 391 -11.01 12.28 18.11
C TRP A 391 -12.23 11.84 18.95
N HIS A 392 -12.12 10.69 19.64
CA HIS A 392 -13.16 10.27 20.58
C HIS A 392 -13.26 11.18 21.80
N ARG A 393 -12.14 11.67 22.35
CA ARG A 393 -12.11 12.61 23.47
C ARG A 393 -12.75 13.97 23.12
N THR A 394 -12.46 14.49 21.94
CA THR A 394 -13.05 15.78 21.49
C THR A 394 -14.56 15.65 21.27
N ARG A 395 -15.04 14.51 20.77
CA ARG A 395 -16.45 14.27 20.54
C ARG A 395 -17.26 14.11 21.83
N GLN A 396 -16.68 13.55 22.87
CA GLN A 396 -17.31 13.47 24.20
C GLN A 396 -17.41 14.85 24.89
N ARG A 397 -16.40 15.73 24.68
CA ARG A 397 -16.43 17.11 25.21
C ARG A 397 -17.43 18.04 24.51
N SER A 398 -17.87 17.72 23.30
CA SER A 398 -18.88 18.51 22.57
C SER A 398 -20.32 18.07 22.84
N GLN A 399 -20.52 17.00 23.62
CA GLN A 399 -21.85 16.46 23.98
C GLN A 399 -22.19 16.64 25.46
N GLY A 400 -21.27 17.14 26.29
CA GLY A 400 -21.46 17.58 27.67
C GLY A 400 -21.35 19.10 27.77
#